data_2e2eba1b8c9dabd1325d91f779ae6c5d
#
_entry.id   2e2eba1b8c9dabd1325d91f779ae6c5d
#
_cell.length_a   1.000
_cell.length_b   1.000
_cell.length_c   1.000
_cell.angle_alpha   90.00
_cell.angle_beta   90.00
_cell.angle_gamma   90.00
#
_symmetry.space_group_name_H-M   'P 1'
#
loop_
_entity.id
_entity.type
_entity.pdbx_description
1 polymer ?
#
loop_
_entity_poly.entity_id
_entity_poly.type
_entity_poly.pdbx_seq_one_letter_code
_entity_poly.pdbx_strand_id
1 'polypeptide(L)'
;MHKTIGTLLLAAGVWLAAAPVMAAEIVVIVNPKNPATRMFSEQAAQFFLGKSTLFTPVEHTDGPLRNEFYKKVLDKDATQVKAIWSKLVFTGKASAPKEYGSSAEVKKAVAADTSAIGYIEKSAVDDSVKVILTVQ
;
A
#
# COMPACT_ATOMS: atom_id res chain seq x y z
N MET A 1 -38.74 44.00 -42.64
CA MET A 1 -39.03 42.83 -41.77
C MET A 1 -37.75 42.10 -41.45
N HIS A 2 -37.32 42.26 -40.24
CA HIS A 2 -36.08 41.64 -39.81
C HIS A 2 -36.41 40.48 -38.89
N LYS A 3 -36.11 39.31 -39.37
CA LYS A 3 -36.10 38.13 -38.49
C LYS A 3 -34.73 38.02 -37.85
N THR A 4 -34.65 38.39 -36.60
CA THR A 4 -33.50 38.06 -35.80
C THR A 4 -33.59 36.59 -35.44
N ILE A 5 -32.76 35.79 -36.08
CA ILE A 5 -32.56 34.43 -35.67
C ILE A 5 -31.61 34.51 -34.46
N GLY A 6 -32.19 34.39 -33.28
CA GLY A 6 -31.36 34.20 -32.10
C GLY A 6 -30.68 32.84 -32.19
N THR A 7 -29.43 32.84 -32.45
CA THR A 7 -28.64 31.62 -32.33
C THR A 7 -28.51 31.32 -30.86
N LEU A 8 -29.32 30.38 -30.40
CA LEU A 8 -29.12 29.80 -29.07
C LEU A 8 -27.84 28.97 -29.13
N LEU A 9 -26.77 29.53 -28.71
CA LEU A 9 -25.55 28.76 -28.38
C LEU A 9 -25.87 27.99 -27.11
N LEU A 10 -26.32 26.75 -27.26
CA LEU A 10 -26.28 25.78 -26.21
C LEU A 10 -24.78 25.45 -26.00
N ALA A 11 -24.16 26.17 -25.10
CA ALA A 11 -22.94 25.71 -24.53
C ALA A 11 -23.27 24.45 -23.72
N ALA A 12 -23.14 23.29 -24.35
CA ALA A 12 -23.10 22.03 -23.62
C ALA A 12 -21.85 22.09 -22.79
N GLY A 13 -21.96 22.55 -21.56
CA GLY A 13 -20.95 22.43 -20.56
C GLY A 13 -20.75 20.94 -20.34
N VAL A 14 -19.65 20.39 -20.86
CA VAL A 14 -19.21 19.07 -20.50
C VAL A 14 -18.77 19.16 -19.02
N TRP A 15 -19.68 18.78 -18.15
CA TRP A 15 -19.34 18.53 -16.76
C TRP A 15 -18.51 17.25 -16.75
N LEU A 16 -17.20 17.41 -16.83
CA LEU A 16 -16.30 16.38 -16.37
C LEU A 16 -16.47 16.30 -14.85
N ALA A 17 -17.43 15.48 -14.43
CA ALA A 17 -17.45 15.04 -13.06
C ALA A 17 -16.14 14.30 -12.86
N ALA A 18 -15.14 14.96 -12.25
CA ALA A 18 -14.01 14.27 -11.70
C ALA A 18 -14.59 13.26 -10.70
N ALA A 19 -14.61 11.98 -11.11
CA ALA A 19 -14.89 10.93 -10.16
C ALA A 19 -13.92 11.11 -8.99
N PRO A 20 -14.41 11.13 -7.73
CA PRO A 20 -13.49 11.17 -6.60
C PRO A 20 -12.51 10.03 -6.77
N VAL A 21 -11.22 10.35 -6.84
CA VAL A 21 -10.16 9.35 -6.79
C VAL A 21 -10.24 8.75 -5.40
N MET A 22 -10.97 7.65 -5.28
CA MET A 22 -10.95 6.88 -4.05
C MET A 22 -9.55 6.31 -3.92
N ALA A 23 -8.87 6.66 -2.82
CA ALA A 23 -7.63 6.02 -2.46
C ALA A 23 -7.86 4.50 -2.49
N ALA A 24 -6.97 3.77 -3.15
CA ALA A 24 -7.05 2.32 -3.21
C ALA A 24 -7.06 1.75 -1.79
N GLU A 25 -7.99 0.83 -1.50
CA GLU A 25 -7.95 0.09 -0.25
C GLU A 25 -6.67 -0.72 -0.18
N ILE A 26 -5.99 -0.64 0.95
CA ILE A 26 -4.76 -1.35 1.22
C ILE A 26 -5.04 -2.50 2.17
N VAL A 27 -4.49 -3.66 1.87
CA VAL A 27 -4.57 -4.83 2.73
C VAL A 27 -3.17 -5.34 3.06
N VAL A 28 -3.01 -5.86 4.26
CA VAL A 28 -1.79 -6.56 4.69
C VAL A 28 -1.97 -8.04 4.41
N ILE A 29 -0.98 -8.63 3.77
CA ILE A 29 -1.01 -10.01 3.30
C ILE A 29 0.14 -10.82 3.88
N VAL A 30 -0.13 -12.10 4.08
CA VAL A 30 0.87 -13.12 4.43
C VAL A 30 0.69 -14.35 3.54
N ASN A 31 1.66 -15.25 3.60
CA ASN A 31 1.59 -16.53 2.89
C ASN A 31 0.42 -17.37 3.44
N PRO A 32 -0.32 -18.11 2.58
CA PRO A 32 -1.44 -18.94 3.02
C PRO A 32 -1.07 -19.98 4.07
N LYS A 33 0.18 -20.44 4.07
CA LYS A 33 0.70 -21.43 5.05
C LYS A 33 1.06 -20.80 6.39
N ASN A 34 1.12 -19.48 6.47
CA ASN A 34 1.36 -18.79 7.74
C ASN A 34 0.12 -18.95 8.63
N PRO A 35 0.27 -19.30 9.92
CA PRO A 35 -0.87 -19.50 10.81
C PRO A 35 -1.61 -18.21 11.18
N ALA A 36 -1.03 -17.04 10.95
CA ALA A 36 -1.68 -15.76 11.23
C ALA A 36 -2.96 -15.61 10.40
N THR A 37 -4.07 -15.26 11.05
CA THR A 37 -5.37 -15.06 10.39
C THR A 37 -5.87 -13.63 10.51
N ARG A 38 -5.39 -12.91 11.51
CA ARG A 38 -5.79 -11.55 11.83
C ARG A 38 -4.64 -10.82 12.52
N MET A 39 -4.54 -9.51 12.25
CA MET A 39 -3.53 -8.66 12.85
C MET A 39 -4.10 -7.25 13.03
N PHE A 40 -3.73 -6.58 14.11
CA PHE A 40 -4.00 -5.15 14.28
C PHE A 40 -2.93 -4.31 13.61
N SER A 41 -3.27 -3.06 13.27
CA SER A 41 -2.33 -2.13 12.63
C SER A 41 -1.05 -1.93 13.45
N GLU A 42 -1.16 -1.84 14.76
CA GLU A 42 -0.01 -1.67 15.66
C GLU A 42 0.94 -2.88 15.64
N GLN A 43 0.40 -4.07 15.45
CA GLN A 43 1.20 -5.29 15.32
C GLN A 43 1.93 -5.31 13.97
N ALA A 44 1.23 -5.00 12.89
CA ALA A 44 1.83 -4.90 11.56
C ALA A 44 2.95 -3.86 11.52
N ALA A 45 2.74 -2.71 12.16
CA ALA A 45 3.72 -1.65 12.25
C ALA A 45 5.06 -2.11 12.83
N GLN A 46 5.06 -3.01 13.80
CA GLN A 46 6.28 -3.51 14.42
C GLN A 46 7.21 -4.20 13.41
N PHE A 47 6.66 -4.94 12.46
CA PHE A 47 7.45 -5.62 11.44
C PHE A 47 8.02 -4.65 10.41
N PHE A 48 7.22 -3.70 9.98
CA PHE A 48 7.63 -2.70 8.99
C PHE A 48 8.56 -1.62 9.58
N LEU A 49 8.64 -1.50 10.89
CA LEU A 49 9.58 -0.62 11.60
C LEU A 49 10.80 -1.36 12.16
N GLY A 50 10.94 -2.64 11.89
CA GLY A 50 12.07 -3.44 12.36
C GLY A 50 12.11 -3.68 13.86
N LYS A 51 10.99 -3.50 14.58
CA LYS A 51 10.89 -3.74 16.02
C LYS A 51 10.72 -5.21 16.37
N SER A 52 10.27 -6.02 15.43
CA SER A 52 10.11 -7.46 15.56
C SER A 52 10.58 -8.16 14.30
N THR A 53 11.19 -9.32 14.43
CA THR A 53 11.69 -10.15 13.32
C THR A 53 10.83 -11.39 13.10
N LEU A 54 9.67 -11.48 13.75
CA LEU A 54 8.78 -12.63 13.60
C LEU A 54 8.28 -12.82 12.17
N PHE A 55 8.06 -11.71 11.47
CA PHE A 55 7.75 -11.69 10.03
C PHE A 55 8.84 -10.91 9.30
N THR A 56 9.08 -11.29 8.06
CA THR A 56 9.98 -10.58 7.14
C THR A 56 9.19 -9.60 6.30
N PRO A 57 9.33 -8.29 6.51
CA PRO A 57 8.58 -7.32 5.73
C PRO A 57 9.07 -7.25 4.29
N VAL A 58 8.14 -7.13 3.36
CA VAL A 58 8.37 -6.91 1.94
C VAL A 58 7.76 -5.55 1.59
N GLU A 59 8.51 -4.72 0.92
CA GLU A 59 8.14 -3.33 0.68
C GLU A 59 7.86 -3.00 -0.78
N HIS A 60 7.14 -1.92 -1.00
CA HIS A 60 7.05 -1.26 -2.29
C HIS A 60 8.20 -0.26 -2.46
N THR A 61 8.60 -0.01 -3.68
CA THR A 61 9.43 1.15 -4.00
C THR A 61 8.68 2.44 -3.69
N ASP A 62 9.38 3.57 -3.66
CA ASP A 62 8.78 4.87 -3.38
C ASP A 62 7.59 5.13 -4.30
N GLY A 63 6.51 5.65 -3.72
CA GLY A 63 5.29 5.93 -4.44
C GLY A 63 4.08 6.14 -3.53
N PRO A 64 2.90 6.47 -4.13
CA PRO A 64 1.69 6.80 -3.38
C PRO A 64 1.20 5.69 -2.45
N LEU A 65 1.28 4.43 -2.88
CA LEU A 65 0.82 3.29 -2.08
C LEU A 65 1.65 3.13 -0.82
N ARG A 66 2.97 3.22 -0.93
CA ARG A 66 3.89 3.16 0.21
C ARG A 66 3.67 4.33 1.16
N ASN A 67 3.56 5.53 0.64
CA ASN A 67 3.34 6.72 1.45
C ASN A 67 2.02 6.64 2.23
N GLU A 68 0.96 6.15 1.60
CA GLU A 68 -0.34 5.98 2.25
C GLU A 68 -0.30 4.90 3.34
N PHE A 69 0.34 3.78 3.07
CA PHE A 69 0.53 2.72 4.07
C PHE A 69 1.33 3.22 5.28
N TYR A 70 2.42 3.93 5.04
CA TYR A 70 3.24 4.48 6.11
C TYR A 70 2.44 5.46 6.97
N LYS A 71 1.67 6.34 6.35
CA LYS A 71 0.86 7.31 7.06
C LYS A 71 -0.22 6.63 7.91
N LYS A 72 -0.94 5.68 7.34
CA LYS A 72 -2.09 5.03 7.99
C LYS A 72 -1.71 3.99 9.03
N VAL A 73 -0.65 3.23 8.81
CA VAL A 73 -0.25 2.10 9.65
C VAL A 73 0.92 2.46 10.55
N LEU A 74 1.92 3.15 10.03
CA LEU A 74 3.15 3.48 10.76
C LEU A 74 3.09 4.87 11.42
N ASP A 75 2.14 5.71 11.03
CA ASP A 75 2.06 7.13 11.45
C ASP A 75 3.38 7.88 11.21
N LYS A 76 3.98 7.62 10.05
CA LYS A 76 5.29 8.17 9.66
C LYS A 76 5.33 8.45 8.18
N ASP A 77 6.23 9.35 7.78
CA ASP A 77 6.57 9.54 6.38
C ASP A 77 7.73 8.62 5.94
N ALA A 78 7.99 8.57 4.64
CA ALA A 78 9.02 7.72 4.07
C ALA A 78 10.42 8.09 4.57
N THR A 79 10.69 9.36 4.83
CA THR A 79 11.98 9.84 5.35
C THR A 79 12.24 9.31 6.76
N GLN A 80 11.22 9.33 7.61
CA GLN A 80 11.31 8.80 8.98
C GLN A 80 11.54 7.29 8.97
N VAL A 81 10.82 6.55 8.14
CA VAL A 81 10.98 5.09 8.02
C VAL A 81 12.36 4.73 7.49
N LYS A 82 12.84 5.46 6.49
CA LYS A 82 14.19 5.29 5.94
C LYS A 82 15.27 5.50 7.01
N ALA A 83 15.12 6.52 7.85
CA ALA A 83 16.06 6.80 8.94
C ALA A 83 16.10 5.67 9.97
N ILE A 84 14.94 5.09 10.32
CA ILE A 84 14.83 3.97 11.24
C ILE A 84 15.60 2.75 10.69
N TRP A 85 15.34 2.38 9.44
CA TRP A 85 16.00 1.24 8.80
C TRP A 85 17.49 1.48 8.60
N SER A 86 17.89 2.68 8.23
CA SER A 86 19.32 3.02 8.09
C SER A 86 20.08 2.82 9.39
N LYS A 87 19.50 3.19 10.51
CA LYS A 87 20.10 2.97 11.84
C LYS A 87 20.21 1.48 12.17
N LEU A 88 19.17 0.70 11.90
CA LEU A 88 19.17 -0.75 12.15
C LEU A 88 20.20 -1.48 11.29
N VAL A 89 20.33 -1.11 10.03
CA VAL A 89 21.32 -1.68 9.11
C VAL A 89 22.72 -1.29 9.53
N PHE A 90 22.95 0.00 9.83
CA PHE A 90 24.25 0.52 10.25
C PHE A 90 24.76 -0.15 11.54
N THR A 91 23.86 -0.41 12.49
CA THR A 91 24.20 -1.06 13.76
C THR A 91 24.23 -2.59 13.67
N GLY A 92 24.02 -3.17 12.48
CA GLY A 92 24.03 -4.61 12.26
C GLY A 92 22.84 -5.37 12.86
N LYS A 93 21.77 -4.67 13.27
CA LYS A 93 20.61 -5.29 13.92
C LYS A 93 19.60 -5.88 12.95
N ALA A 94 19.56 -5.39 11.72
CA ALA A 94 18.64 -5.86 10.70
C ALA A 94 19.18 -5.60 9.28
N SER A 95 18.58 -6.27 8.31
CA SER A 95 18.74 -5.97 6.88
C SER A 95 17.54 -5.18 6.40
N ALA A 96 17.76 -4.24 5.48
CA ALA A 96 16.67 -3.48 4.88
C ALA A 96 15.69 -4.42 4.15
N PRO A 97 14.38 -4.17 4.23
CA PRO A 97 13.40 -4.94 3.47
C PRO A 97 13.66 -4.87 1.97
N LYS A 98 13.38 -5.98 1.26
CA LYS A 98 13.38 -5.96 -0.19
C LYS A 98 12.23 -5.12 -0.70
N GLU A 99 12.49 -4.33 -1.73
CA GLU A 99 11.52 -3.46 -2.37
C GLU A 99 11.15 -4.00 -3.76
N TYR A 100 9.87 -3.87 -4.10
CA TYR A 100 9.31 -4.29 -5.39
C TYR A 100 8.50 -3.15 -6.01
N GLY A 101 8.44 -3.12 -7.34
CA GLY A 101 7.84 -2.01 -8.08
C GLY A 101 6.32 -2.09 -8.24
N SER A 102 5.67 -3.17 -7.82
CA SER A 102 4.23 -3.35 -8.02
C SER A 102 3.62 -4.27 -6.96
N SER A 103 2.29 -4.16 -6.78
CA SER A 103 1.53 -5.07 -5.93
C SER A 103 1.60 -6.52 -6.42
N ALA A 104 1.69 -6.77 -7.72
CA ALA A 104 1.86 -8.10 -8.28
C ALA A 104 3.18 -8.74 -7.85
N GLU A 105 4.26 -7.98 -7.86
CA GLU A 105 5.58 -8.46 -7.43
C GLU A 105 5.65 -8.69 -5.91
N VAL A 106 5.07 -7.79 -5.11
CA VAL A 106 4.96 -7.97 -3.66
C VAL A 106 4.17 -9.23 -3.33
N LYS A 107 3.03 -9.41 -3.99
CA LYS A 107 2.20 -10.61 -3.83
C LYS A 107 2.98 -11.89 -4.14
N LYS A 108 3.73 -11.90 -5.23
CA LYS A 108 4.56 -13.03 -5.62
C LYS A 108 5.64 -13.34 -4.58
N ALA A 109 6.29 -12.32 -4.04
CA ALA A 109 7.30 -12.47 -2.99
C ALA A 109 6.70 -13.06 -1.70
N VAL A 110 5.53 -12.61 -1.30
CA VAL A 110 4.81 -13.12 -0.12
C VAL A 110 4.37 -14.57 -0.35
N ALA A 111 3.88 -14.88 -1.54
CA ALA A 111 3.47 -16.26 -1.89
C ALA A 111 4.64 -17.24 -1.87
N ALA A 112 5.86 -16.78 -2.09
CA ALA A 112 7.06 -17.60 -2.13
C ALA A 112 7.76 -17.78 -0.77
N ASP A 113 7.37 -17.04 0.26
CA ASP A 113 8.01 -17.06 1.58
C ASP A 113 6.95 -17.11 2.69
N THR A 114 6.94 -18.21 3.46
CA THR A 114 5.99 -18.44 4.54
C THR A 114 6.11 -17.43 5.69
N SER A 115 7.25 -16.76 5.82
CA SER A 115 7.50 -15.76 6.87
C SER A 115 7.25 -14.33 6.40
N ALA A 116 6.99 -14.12 5.11
CA ALA A 116 6.85 -12.77 4.56
C ALA A 116 5.53 -12.10 4.97
N ILE A 117 5.60 -10.81 5.16
CA ILE A 117 4.46 -9.92 5.33
C ILE A 117 4.60 -8.75 4.37
N GLY A 118 3.54 -8.41 3.68
CA GLY A 118 3.52 -7.31 2.73
C GLY A 118 2.19 -6.59 2.76
N TYR A 119 2.07 -5.57 1.94
CA TYR A 119 0.81 -4.86 1.72
C TYR A 119 0.62 -4.62 0.23
N ILE A 120 -0.61 -4.75 -0.21
CA ILE A 120 -0.99 -4.54 -1.61
C ILE A 120 -2.35 -3.85 -1.68
N GLU A 121 -2.70 -3.38 -2.87
CA GLU A 121 -4.07 -2.95 -3.13
C GLU A 121 -5.02 -4.14 -3.02
N LYS A 122 -6.19 -3.92 -2.42
CA LYS A 122 -7.20 -4.97 -2.28
C LYS A 122 -7.59 -5.60 -3.63
N SER A 123 -7.64 -4.80 -4.68
CA SER A 123 -7.96 -5.27 -6.04
C SER A 123 -6.95 -6.27 -6.61
N ALA A 124 -5.74 -6.34 -6.05
CA ALA A 124 -4.70 -7.27 -6.47
C ALA A 124 -4.71 -8.61 -5.71
N VAL A 125 -5.57 -8.76 -4.72
CA VAL A 125 -5.66 -9.98 -3.90
C VAL A 125 -6.19 -11.16 -4.71
N ASP A 126 -5.57 -12.31 -4.54
CA ASP A 126 -6.04 -13.60 -5.04
C ASP A 126 -5.70 -14.72 -4.02
N ASP A 127 -5.95 -15.96 -4.39
CA ASP A 127 -5.76 -17.12 -3.52
C ASP A 127 -4.29 -17.46 -3.20
N SER A 128 -3.34 -16.78 -3.85
CA SER A 128 -1.91 -16.98 -3.60
C SER A 128 -1.43 -16.39 -2.28
N VAL A 129 -2.22 -15.52 -1.69
CA VAL A 129 -1.92 -14.85 -0.41
C VAL A 129 -3.15 -14.77 0.48
N LYS A 130 -2.93 -14.51 1.76
CA LYS A 130 -3.98 -14.40 2.76
C LYS A 130 -4.00 -12.99 3.34
N VAL A 131 -5.17 -12.35 3.33
CA VAL A 131 -5.39 -11.03 3.94
C VAL A 131 -5.58 -11.20 5.45
N ILE A 132 -4.81 -10.46 6.25
CA ILE A 132 -4.90 -10.48 7.72
C ILE A 132 -5.26 -9.13 8.33
N LEU A 133 -5.24 -8.07 7.53
CA LEU A 133 -5.63 -6.72 7.95
C LEU A 133 -6.10 -5.93 6.74
N THR A 134 -7.24 -5.28 6.88
CA THR A 134 -7.68 -4.22 5.95
C THR A 134 -7.36 -2.88 6.59
N VAL A 135 -6.57 -2.06 5.89
CA VAL A 135 -6.14 -0.75 6.39
C VAL A 135 -7.30 0.23 6.22
N GLN A 136 -7.66 0.92 7.30
CA GLN A 136 -8.74 1.91 7.32
C GLN A 136 -8.26 3.30 6.95
#